data_2d36bcac4effcfb2cb2d9700e0b8cf40
#
_entry.id   2d36bcac4effcfb2cb2d9700e0b8cf40
#
_cell.length_a   1.000
_cell.length_b   1.000
_cell.length_c   1.000
_cell.angle_alpha   90.00
_cell.angle_beta   90.00
_cell.angle_gamma   90.00
#
_symmetry.space_group_name_H-M   'P 1'
#
loop_
_entity.id
_entity.type
_entity.pdbx_description
1 polymer ?
#
loop_
_entity_poly.entity_id
_entity_poly.type
_entity_poly.pdbx_seq_one_letter_code
_entity_poly.pdbx_strand_id
1 'polypeptide(L)'
;MKLIHTVAELREEIAQAKAQGLTIGLVPTMGALHEGHASLIAAANKENDFVVVSVFVNPTQFGPNEDLDAYPRTLEADCKLAEKMGANVVFAPSPKEMYPSADDTWVEVTGDIPKVLCGRTRPIHFRGVTTVVTKLFNLAQPDRAYFGQKDAQQVEGLKRMVKDLFFPLTLRVMPIIREADGLAKSSRNTYLSEAEHTAALVLSRSLKAAKAMYEAGERDAAKITAAVTADIEKEPMSNIDYVEIYALPGLEPVANPMVGSNLLAVAVKFGTTRLIDNVVLEEK
;
A
#
# COMPACT_ATOMS: atom_id res chain seq x y z
N MET A 1 3.69 -23.04 9.73
CA MET A 1 4.37 -21.77 9.37
C MET A 1 5.60 -21.57 10.24
N LYS A 2 6.70 -21.02 9.68
CA LYS A 2 7.91 -20.66 10.44
C LYS A 2 7.92 -19.14 10.70
N LEU A 3 8.28 -18.75 11.94
CA LEU A 3 8.62 -17.38 12.27
C LEU A 3 10.14 -17.24 12.30
N ILE A 4 10.68 -16.32 11.50
CA ILE A 4 12.11 -16.08 11.37
C ILE A 4 12.44 -14.61 11.53
N HIS A 5 13.64 -14.34 12.08
CA HIS A 5 14.04 -12.99 12.46
C HIS A 5 15.32 -12.52 11.76
N THR A 6 16.09 -13.42 11.17
CA THR A 6 17.35 -13.07 10.56
C THR A 6 17.35 -13.23 9.04
N VAL A 7 18.17 -12.44 8.37
CA VAL A 7 18.41 -12.54 6.92
C VAL A 7 18.97 -13.90 6.55
N ALA A 8 19.82 -14.48 7.41
CA ALA A 8 20.44 -15.78 7.16
C ALA A 8 19.36 -16.88 7.11
N GLU A 9 18.46 -16.94 8.10
CA GLU A 9 17.35 -17.91 8.14
C GLU A 9 16.43 -17.75 6.92
N LEU A 10 16.07 -16.50 6.54
CA LEU A 10 15.24 -16.29 5.37
C LEU A 10 15.89 -16.79 4.09
N ARG A 11 17.19 -16.50 3.89
CA ARG A 11 17.93 -17.00 2.73
C ARG A 11 17.98 -18.52 2.66
N GLU A 12 18.11 -19.18 3.80
CA GLU A 12 18.09 -20.65 3.87
C GLU A 12 16.73 -21.21 3.43
N GLU A 13 15.62 -20.69 3.96
CA GLU A 13 14.28 -21.12 3.56
C GLU A 13 14.01 -20.88 2.06
N ILE A 14 14.43 -19.73 1.53
CA ILE A 14 14.30 -19.42 0.10
C ILE A 14 15.14 -20.35 -0.76
N ALA A 15 16.39 -20.65 -0.35
CA ALA A 15 17.23 -21.58 -1.08
C ALA A 15 16.62 -23.00 -1.11
N GLN A 16 16.05 -23.46 0.01
CA GLN A 16 15.36 -24.75 0.08
C GLN A 16 14.12 -24.80 -0.81
N ALA A 17 13.29 -23.74 -0.79
CA ALA A 17 12.11 -23.65 -1.64
C ALA A 17 12.50 -23.68 -3.14
N LYS A 18 13.51 -22.91 -3.54
CA LYS A 18 14.00 -22.89 -4.91
C LYS A 18 14.61 -24.21 -5.36
N ALA A 19 15.35 -24.89 -4.48
CA ALA A 19 15.92 -26.21 -4.79
C ALA A 19 14.83 -27.27 -5.07
N GLN A 20 13.62 -27.07 -4.55
CA GLN A 20 12.43 -27.88 -4.82
C GLN A 20 11.64 -27.42 -6.04
N GLY A 21 12.06 -26.34 -6.71
CA GLY A 21 11.34 -25.76 -7.87
C GLY A 21 10.06 -25.03 -7.51
N LEU A 22 9.87 -24.64 -6.23
CA LEU A 22 8.66 -23.97 -5.78
C LEU A 22 8.61 -22.50 -6.23
N THR A 23 7.45 -22.06 -6.64
CA THR A 23 7.17 -20.63 -6.91
C THR A 23 6.99 -19.88 -5.59
N ILE A 24 7.56 -18.65 -5.51
CA ILE A 24 7.59 -17.84 -4.29
C ILE A 24 6.70 -16.62 -4.42
N GLY A 25 5.76 -16.49 -3.51
CA GLY A 25 4.94 -15.28 -3.31
C GLY A 25 5.46 -14.46 -2.11
N LEU A 26 5.57 -13.15 -2.27
CA LEU A 26 5.96 -12.24 -1.20
C LEU A 26 4.85 -11.25 -0.90
N VAL A 27 4.51 -11.08 0.38
CA VAL A 27 3.56 -10.10 0.88
C VAL A 27 4.27 -9.16 1.86
N PRO A 28 4.78 -7.99 1.40
CA PRO A 28 5.41 -7.01 2.27
C PRO A 28 4.37 -6.29 3.14
N THR A 29 4.57 -6.30 4.47
CA THR A 29 3.72 -5.58 5.42
C THR A 29 4.54 -4.92 6.52
N MET A 30 3.90 -3.99 7.24
CA MET A 30 4.47 -3.42 8.47
C MET A 30 3.94 -4.09 9.74
N GLY A 31 3.18 -5.18 9.64
CA GLY A 31 2.44 -5.78 10.75
C GLY A 31 1.09 -5.11 11.00
N ALA A 32 0.51 -5.35 12.18
CA ALA A 32 -0.87 -5.02 12.52
C ALA A 32 -1.85 -5.50 11.42
N LEU A 33 -1.73 -6.79 11.09
CA LEU A 33 -2.42 -7.41 9.97
C LEU A 33 -3.94 -7.37 10.18
N HIS A 34 -4.65 -7.04 9.13
CA HIS A 34 -6.11 -7.00 9.08
C HIS A 34 -6.62 -7.69 7.80
N GLU A 35 -7.93 -7.70 7.57
CA GLU A 35 -8.55 -8.41 6.43
C GLU A 35 -8.00 -7.98 5.06
N GLY A 36 -7.53 -6.73 4.92
CA GLY A 36 -6.82 -6.27 3.73
C GLY A 36 -5.53 -7.07 3.49
N HIS A 37 -4.70 -7.24 4.51
CA HIS A 37 -3.49 -8.07 4.42
C HIS A 37 -3.84 -9.55 4.25
N ALA A 38 -4.88 -10.05 4.94
CA ALA A 38 -5.36 -11.41 4.78
C ALA A 38 -5.72 -11.73 3.33
N SER A 39 -6.35 -10.80 2.61
CA SER A 39 -6.68 -10.97 1.19
C SER A 39 -5.44 -11.08 0.29
N LEU A 40 -4.35 -10.32 0.61
CA LEU A 40 -3.08 -10.41 -0.11
C LEU A 40 -2.43 -11.77 0.10
N ILE A 41 -2.39 -12.25 1.36
CA ILE A 41 -1.78 -13.54 1.71
C ILE A 41 -2.56 -14.70 1.07
N ALA A 42 -3.90 -14.66 1.12
CA ALA A 42 -4.75 -15.66 0.49
C ALA A 42 -4.55 -15.69 -1.04
N ALA A 43 -4.42 -14.54 -1.69
CA ALA A 43 -4.10 -14.47 -3.13
C ALA A 43 -2.70 -15.03 -3.42
N ALA A 44 -1.70 -14.70 -2.59
CA ALA A 44 -0.35 -15.24 -2.72
C ALA A 44 -0.34 -16.76 -2.57
N ASN A 45 -1.05 -17.31 -1.58
CA ASN A 45 -1.16 -18.75 -1.34
C ASN A 45 -1.88 -19.49 -2.47
N LYS A 46 -2.81 -18.83 -3.15
CA LYS A 46 -3.51 -19.42 -4.31
C LYS A 46 -2.64 -19.50 -5.56
N GLU A 47 -1.70 -18.57 -5.72
CA GLU A 47 -0.93 -18.38 -6.95
C GLU A 47 0.53 -18.88 -6.84
N ASN A 48 0.99 -19.26 -5.64
CA ASN A 48 2.37 -19.72 -5.41
C ASN A 48 2.42 -20.90 -4.45
N ASP A 49 3.50 -21.66 -4.54
CA ASP A 49 3.74 -22.86 -3.72
C ASP A 49 4.32 -22.51 -2.34
N PHE A 50 5.02 -21.37 -2.23
CA PHE A 50 5.69 -20.92 -1.02
C PHE A 50 5.43 -19.42 -0.79
N VAL A 51 4.84 -19.07 0.34
CA VAL A 51 4.45 -17.71 0.67
C VAL A 51 5.25 -17.15 1.85
N VAL A 52 5.91 -16.03 1.61
CA VAL A 52 6.63 -15.24 2.62
C VAL A 52 5.84 -13.97 2.93
N VAL A 53 5.55 -13.73 4.19
CA VAL A 53 4.96 -12.48 4.69
C VAL A 53 6.02 -11.74 5.49
N SER A 54 6.36 -10.52 5.12
CA SER A 54 7.21 -9.70 6.00
C SER A 54 6.35 -8.93 7.00
N VAL A 55 6.80 -8.87 8.26
CA VAL A 55 6.21 -8.06 9.33
C VAL A 55 7.31 -7.16 9.86
N PHE A 56 7.44 -5.97 9.28
CA PHE A 56 8.54 -5.05 9.60
C PHE A 56 8.09 -3.59 9.55
N VAL A 57 8.02 -2.94 10.70
CA VAL A 57 7.81 -1.49 10.80
C VAL A 57 9.10 -0.80 10.37
N ASN A 58 9.14 -0.37 9.11
CA ASN A 58 10.33 0.21 8.50
C ASN A 58 10.55 1.65 8.97
N PRO A 59 11.56 1.96 9.79
CA PRO A 59 11.74 3.30 10.33
C PRO A 59 12.09 4.34 9.25
N THR A 60 12.70 3.92 8.14
CA THR A 60 13.21 4.84 7.13
C THR A 60 12.13 5.48 6.25
N GLN A 61 10.89 4.99 6.33
CA GLN A 61 9.75 5.56 5.60
C GLN A 61 8.89 6.51 6.44
N PHE A 62 9.26 6.75 7.71
CA PHE A 62 8.56 7.67 8.60
C PHE A 62 9.34 8.96 8.76
N GLY A 63 8.65 10.09 8.62
CA GLY A 63 9.17 11.40 8.95
C GLY A 63 9.22 11.65 10.46
N PRO A 64 9.93 12.72 10.89
CA PRO A 64 10.12 13.02 12.32
C PRO A 64 8.81 13.21 13.12
N ASN A 65 7.72 13.57 12.46
CA ASN A 65 6.43 13.87 13.08
C ASN A 65 5.35 12.84 12.70
N GLU A 66 5.77 11.66 12.24
CA GLU A 66 4.84 10.59 11.88
C GLU A 66 4.71 9.54 13.00
N ASP A 67 3.77 8.64 12.85
CA ASP A 67 3.29 7.69 13.86
C ASP A 67 4.20 6.46 14.08
N LEU A 68 5.52 6.55 13.85
CA LEU A 68 6.45 5.43 13.99
C LEU A 68 6.38 4.75 15.38
N ASP A 69 6.40 5.56 16.44
CA ASP A 69 6.40 5.03 17.81
C ASP A 69 5.02 4.49 18.21
N ALA A 70 3.96 5.12 17.71
CA ALA A 70 2.57 4.72 17.96
C ALA A 70 2.09 3.60 17.04
N TYR A 71 2.85 3.24 15.98
CA TYR A 71 2.44 2.22 15.03
C TYR A 71 2.24 0.87 15.71
N PRO A 72 1.08 0.20 15.55
CA PRO A 72 0.76 -1.03 16.27
C PRO A 72 1.75 -2.15 16.00
N ARG A 73 2.15 -2.88 17.05
CA ARG A 73 3.05 -4.04 16.97
C ARG A 73 2.36 -5.24 17.60
N THR A 74 1.85 -6.13 16.77
CA THR A 74 0.97 -7.24 17.16
C THR A 74 1.46 -8.59 16.60
N LEU A 75 2.78 -8.84 16.67
CA LEU A 75 3.44 -9.94 15.98
C LEU A 75 2.76 -11.30 16.20
N GLU A 76 2.33 -11.62 17.43
CA GLU A 76 1.66 -12.89 17.73
C GLU A 76 0.32 -13.03 16.96
N ALA A 77 -0.49 -11.96 16.96
CA ALA A 77 -1.74 -11.93 16.21
C ALA A 77 -1.49 -11.97 14.70
N ASP A 78 -0.46 -11.27 14.24
CA ASP A 78 -0.04 -11.24 12.84
C ASP A 78 0.37 -12.64 12.36
N CYS A 79 1.15 -13.36 13.16
CA CYS A 79 1.54 -14.75 12.86
C CYS A 79 0.33 -15.66 12.76
N LYS A 80 -0.62 -15.57 13.70
CA LYS A 80 -1.87 -16.38 13.67
C LYS A 80 -2.68 -16.12 12.41
N LEU A 81 -2.80 -14.86 12.01
CA LEU A 81 -3.52 -14.49 10.80
C LEU A 81 -2.79 -14.96 9.53
N ALA A 82 -1.47 -14.75 9.46
CA ALA A 82 -0.66 -15.18 8.32
C ALA A 82 -0.71 -16.70 8.14
N GLU A 83 -0.58 -17.47 9.22
CA GLU A 83 -0.69 -18.94 9.19
C GLU A 83 -2.07 -19.40 8.71
N LYS A 84 -3.14 -18.79 9.25
CA LYS A 84 -4.52 -19.08 8.82
C LYS A 84 -4.73 -18.84 7.34
N MET A 85 -4.05 -17.85 6.76
CA MET A 85 -4.16 -17.50 5.33
C MET A 85 -3.19 -18.30 4.43
N GLY A 86 -2.39 -19.20 5.00
CA GLY A 86 -1.55 -20.13 4.25
C GLY A 86 -0.11 -19.64 4.02
N ALA A 87 0.39 -18.68 4.81
CA ALA A 87 1.80 -18.32 4.78
C ALA A 87 2.69 -19.48 5.23
N ASN A 88 3.82 -19.68 4.55
CA ASN A 88 4.85 -20.67 4.93
C ASN A 88 5.83 -20.06 5.91
N VAL A 89 6.17 -18.77 5.72
CA VAL A 89 7.13 -18.03 6.53
C VAL A 89 6.58 -16.66 6.88
N VAL A 90 6.75 -16.25 8.14
CA VAL A 90 6.69 -14.85 8.58
C VAL A 90 8.12 -14.41 8.86
N PHE A 91 8.57 -13.38 8.14
CA PHE A 91 9.86 -12.73 8.35
C PHE A 91 9.66 -11.45 9.14
N ALA A 92 10.10 -11.45 10.40
CA ALA A 92 9.95 -10.33 11.34
C ALA A 92 11.32 -9.85 11.84
N PRO A 93 12.12 -9.19 10.99
CA PRO A 93 13.47 -8.74 11.35
C PRO A 93 13.44 -7.53 12.28
N SER A 94 14.54 -7.35 13.02
CA SER A 94 14.80 -6.09 13.73
C SER A 94 15.26 -4.99 12.77
N PRO A 95 15.15 -3.69 13.15
CA PRO A 95 15.75 -2.60 12.39
C PRO A 95 17.26 -2.79 12.15
N LYS A 96 17.99 -3.31 13.15
CA LYS A 96 19.43 -3.58 13.03
C LYS A 96 19.73 -4.69 12.03
N GLU A 97 18.84 -5.67 11.88
CA GLU A 97 18.99 -6.74 10.89
C GLU A 97 18.80 -6.23 9.47
N MET A 98 17.79 -5.36 9.27
CA MET A 98 17.50 -4.76 7.95
C MET A 98 18.47 -3.65 7.57
N TYR A 99 19.00 -2.92 8.55
CA TYR A 99 19.91 -1.77 8.40
C TYR A 99 21.11 -1.94 9.34
N PRO A 100 22.06 -2.86 9.03
CA PRO A 100 23.19 -3.18 9.91
C PRO A 100 24.26 -2.08 9.98
N SER A 101 24.32 -1.22 8.99
CA SER A 101 25.18 -0.03 8.93
C SER A 101 24.36 1.24 8.81
N ALA A 102 24.98 2.40 8.94
CA ALA A 102 24.31 3.69 8.74
C ALA A 102 23.96 3.89 7.25
N ASP A 103 22.85 3.37 6.82
CA ASP A 103 22.10 3.53 5.55
C ASP A 103 22.85 4.22 4.39
N ASP A 104 23.91 3.58 3.93
CA ASP A 104 24.76 4.13 2.88
C ASP A 104 24.19 3.91 1.46
N THR A 105 23.19 3.03 1.33
CA THR A 105 22.59 2.71 0.03
C THR A 105 21.08 2.91 0.05
N TRP A 106 20.60 3.76 -0.86
CA TRP A 106 19.18 4.02 -1.07
C TRP A 106 18.75 3.61 -2.48
N VAL A 107 17.50 3.19 -2.59
CA VAL A 107 16.81 3.03 -3.88
C VAL A 107 15.70 4.07 -3.94
N GLU A 108 15.75 4.94 -4.93
CA GLU A 108 14.83 6.07 -5.05
C GLU A 108 14.28 6.18 -6.47
N VAL A 109 12.99 6.36 -6.59
CA VAL A 109 12.34 6.79 -7.83
C VAL A 109 12.37 8.32 -7.86
N THR A 110 13.20 8.91 -8.74
CA THR A 110 13.44 10.36 -8.78
C THR A 110 12.51 11.12 -9.72
N GLY A 111 11.66 10.42 -10.48
CA GLY A 111 10.65 11.01 -11.39
C GLY A 111 9.53 11.76 -10.65
N ASP A 112 8.38 11.90 -11.29
CA ASP A 112 7.28 12.70 -10.74
C ASP A 112 6.35 11.92 -9.80
N ILE A 113 6.35 10.58 -9.87
CA ILE A 113 5.53 9.72 -9.00
C ILE A 113 5.66 10.07 -7.51
N PRO A 114 6.86 10.21 -6.91
CA PRO A 114 7.01 10.55 -5.49
C PRO A 114 6.81 12.03 -5.17
N LYS A 115 6.54 12.90 -6.15
CA LYS A 115 6.40 14.36 -5.93
C LYS A 115 4.95 14.84 -5.85
N VAL A 116 3.99 13.98 -6.17
CA VAL A 116 2.56 14.26 -6.14
C VAL A 116 1.90 13.61 -4.93
N LEU A 117 0.61 13.88 -4.68
CA LEU A 117 -0.20 13.22 -3.65
C LEU A 117 0.53 13.16 -2.28
N CYS A 118 0.66 11.97 -1.69
CA CYS A 118 1.35 11.75 -0.41
C CYS A 118 2.82 12.22 -0.44
N GLY A 119 3.48 12.19 -1.59
CA GLY A 119 4.90 12.55 -1.69
C GLY A 119 5.18 14.02 -1.42
N ARG A 120 4.21 14.92 -1.62
CA ARG A 120 4.35 16.34 -1.28
C ARG A 120 4.50 16.58 0.22
N THR A 121 3.77 15.82 1.02
CA THR A 121 3.77 15.98 2.49
C THR A 121 4.70 14.99 3.20
N ARG A 122 5.18 13.95 2.49
CA ARG A 122 6.03 12.88 3.01
C ARG A 122 7.27 12.66 2.12
N PRO A 123 8.20 13.62 2.04
CA PRO A 123 9.26 13.61 1.02
C PRO A 123 10.24 12.43 1.10
N ILE A 124 10.43 11.84 2.29
CA ILE A 124 11.34 10.68 2.48
C ILE A 124 10.62 9.33 2.38
N HIS A 125 9.28 9.34 2.40
CA HIS A 125 8.47 8.11 2.51
C HIS A 125 8.77 7.12 1.39
N PHE A 126 8.64 7.55 0.14
CA PHE A 126 8.76 6.64 -1.00
C PHE A 126 10.19 6.10 -1.17
N ARG A 127 11.22 6.89 -0.87
CA ARG A 127 12.59 6.40 -0.81
C ARG A 127 12.76 5.30 0.24
N GLY A 128 12.18 5.48 1.42
CA GLY A 128 12.15 4.44 2.46
C GLY A 128 11.45 3.17 1.99
N VAL A 129 10.28 3.31 1.33
CA VAL A 129 9.51 2.18 0.78
C VAL A 129 10.27 1.44 -0.31
N THR A 130 10.78 2.14 -1.33
CA THR A 130 11.51 1.50 -2.44
C THR A 130 12.78 0.82 -1.95
N THR A 131 13.46 1.38 -0.95
CA THR A 131 14.67 0.78 -0.36
C THR A 131 14.32 -0.52 0.38
N VAL A 132 13.34 -0.51 1.30
CA VAL A 132 12.99 -1.74 2.05
C VAL A 132 12.41 -2.82 1.15
N VAL A 133 11.58 -2.45 0.18
CA VAL A 133 11.00 -3.42 -0.77
C VAL A 133 12.09 -4.02 -1.66
N THR A 134 13.07 -3.23 -2.11
CA THR A 134 14.25 -3.75 -2.83
C THR A 134 15.02 -4.78 -2.00
N LYS A 135 15.26 -4.49 -0.71
CA LYS A 135 15.91 -5.45 0.21
C LYS A 135 15.09 -6.74 0.30
N LEU A 136 13.76 -6.63 0.49
CA LEU A 136 12.87 -7.78 0.57
C LEU A 136 12.84 -8.59 -0.74
N PHE A 137 12.84 -7.94 -1.90
CA PHE A 137 12.92 -8.62 -3.20
C PHE A 137 14.23 -9.38 -3.37
N ASN A 138 15.36 -8.80 -2.98
CA ASN A 138 16.65 -9.47 -3.03
C ASN A 138 16.76 -10.64 -2.04
N LEU A 139 16.09 -10.58 -0.89
CA LEU A 139 16.10 -11.64 0.11
C LEU A 139 15.16 -12.79 -0.25
N ALA A 140 13.91 -12.48 -0.58
CA ALA A 140 12.90 -13.48 -0.87
C ALA A 140 12.93 -13.96 -2.33
N GLN A 141 13.50 -13.17 -3.24
CA GLN A 141 13.58 -13.46 -4.69
C GLN A 141 12.26 -14.02 -5.24
N PRO A 142 11.13 -13.30 -5.06
CA PRO A 142 9.82 -13.83 -5.35
C PRO A 142 9.54 -13.88 -6.87
N ASP A 143 8.68 -14.82 -7.29
CA ASP A 143 8.07 -14.81 -8.61
C ASP A 143 6.94 -13.77 -8.69
N ARG A 144 6.24 -13.56 -7.57
CA ARG A 144 5.15 -12.59 -7.44
C ARG A 144 5.21 -11.86 -6.10
N ALA A 145 4.99 -10.53 -6.14
CA ALA A 145 4.87 -9.72 -4.94
C ALA A 145 3.50 -9.01 -4.90
N TYR A 146 2.84 -9.03 -3.75
CA TYR A 146 1.43 -8.64 -3.59
C TYR A 146 1.31 -7.33 -2.81
N PHE A 147 0.57 -6.37 -3.38
CA PHE A 147 0.33 -5.06 -2.79
C PHE A 147 -1.15 -4.68 -2.93
N GLY A 148 -1.66 -3.88 -1.99
CA GLY A 148 -3.03 -3.40 -2.04
C GLY A 148 -3.19 -2.13 -2.87
N GLN A 149 -4.25 -2.06 -3.70
CA GLN A 149 -4.63 -0.86 -4.47
C GLN A 149 -4.84 0.37 -3.57
N LYS A 150 -5.16 0.18 -2.30
CA LYS A 150 -5.32 1.29 -1.35
C LYS A 150 -4.12 2.23 -1.34
N ASP A 151 -2.92 1.70 -1.44
CA ASP A 151 -1.66 2.47 -1.47
C ASP A 151 -1.20 2.67 -2.92
N ALA A 152 -2.11 3.18 -3.78
CA ALA A 152 -1.95 3.26 -5.23
C ALA A 152 -0.68 4.00 -5.68
N GLN A 153 -0.31 5.10 -5.02
CA GLN A 153 0.92 5.82 -5.35
C GLN A 153 2.17 4.97 -5.04
N GLN A 154 2.16 4.22 -3.94
CA GLN A 154 3.23 3.26 -3.64
C GLN A 154 3.32 2.19 -4.73
N VAL A 155 2.17 1.66 -5.15
CA VAL A 155 2.11 0.66 -6.24
C VAL A 155 2.73 1.20 -7.52
N GLU A 156 2.43 2.43 -7.92
CA GLU A 156 3.01 3.03 -9.14
C GLU A 156 4.54 3.24 -9.00
N GLY A 157 5.01 3.68 -7.83
CA GLY A 157 6.45 3.77 -7.54
C GLY A 157 7.14 2.41 -7.60
N LEU A 158 6.53 1.37 -7.06
CA LEU A 158 7.08 0.00 -7.11
C LEU A 158 7.04 -0.60 -8.51
N LYS A 159 5.98 -0.37 -9.30
CA LYS A 159 5.95 -0.77 -10.72
C LYS A 159 7.10 -0.12 -11.50
N ARG A 160 7.35 1.18 -11.26
CA ARG A 160 8.46 1.91 -11.87
C ARG A 160 9.81 1.30 -11.46
N MET A 161 10.02 1.06 -10.17
CA MET A 161 11.24 0.46 -9.64
C MET A 161 11.48 -0.94 -10.23
N VAL A 162 10.46 -1.80 -10.26
CA VAL A 162 10.56 -3.15 -10.84
C VAL A 162 10.97 -3.10 -12.31
N LYS A 163 10.36 -2.20 -13.07
CA LYS A 163 10.68 -2.00 -14.50
C LYS A 163 12.11 -1.51 -14.71
N ASP A 164 12.49 -0.45 -13.99
CA ASP A 164 13.78 0.23 -14.20
C ASP A 164 14.98 -0.60 -13.69
N LEU A 165 14.79 -1.38 -12.63
CA LEU A 165 15.83 -2.25 -12.07
C LEU A 165 15.76 -3.70 -12.58
N PHE A 166 14.91 -3.97 -13.57
CA PHE A 166 14.77 -5.28 -14.22
C PHE A 166 14.52 -6.43 -13.24
N PHE A 167 13.76 -6.19 -12.17
CA PHE A 167 13.41 -7.27 -11.25
C PHE A 167 12.60 -8.36 -11.97
N PRO A 168 13.01 -9.63 -11.91
CA PRO A 168 12.36 -10.73 -12.60
C PRO A 168 11.13 -11.25 -11.83
N LEU A 169 10.21 -10.36 -11.49
CA LEU A 169 9.00 -10.68 -10.72
C LEU A 169 7.77 -9.97 -11.29
N THR A 170 6.59 -10.48 -10.95
CA THR A 170 5.31 -9.84 -11.27
C THR A 170 4.73 -9.16 -10.04
N LEU A 171 4.42 -7.86 -10.14
CA LEU A 171 3.62 -7.17 -9.11
C LEU A 171 2.14 -7.51 -9.29
N ARG A 172 1.52 -8.02 -8.22
CA ARG A 172 0.09 -8.29 -8.14
C ARG A 172 -0.57 -7.21 -7.29
N VAL A 173 -1.46 -6.45 -7.91
CA VAL A 173 -2.20 -5.38 -7.24
C VAL A 173 -3.59 -5.90 -6.92
N MET A 174 -3.90 -5.99 -5.63
CA MET A 174 -5.16 -6.55 -5.16
C MET A 174 -6.16 -5.45 -4.82
N PRO A 175 -7.46 -5.68 -5.03
CA PRO A 175 -8.51 -4.69 -4.75
C PRO A 175 -8.50 -4.20 -3.30
N ILE A 176 -9.04 -3.00 -3.09
CA ILE A 176 -9.23 -2.42 -1.75
C ILE A 176 -10.26 -3.25 -0.99
N ILE A 177 -9.87 -3.78 0.15
CA ILE A 177 -10.80 -4.39 1.11
C ILE A 177 -11.39 -3.30 1.99
N ARG A 178 -12.71 -3.36 2.20
CA ARG A 178 -13.45 -2.38 2.97
C ARG A 178 -14.12 -3.02 4.18
N GLU A 179 -14.39 -2.23 5.19
CA GLU A 179 -15.25 -2.60 6.31
C GLU A 179 -16.71 -2.73 5.84
N ALA A 180 -17.56 -3.32 6.66
CA ALA A 180 -18.96 -3.56 6.30
C ALA A 180 -19.73 -2.27 5.94
N ASP A 181 -19.33 -1.15 6.54
CA ASP A 181 -19.87 0.19 6.30
C ASP A 181 -19.25 0.92 5.08
N GLY A 182 -18.17 0.35 4.50
CA GLY A 182 -17.53 0.84 3.30
C GLY A 182 -16.19 1.54 3.51
N LEU A 183 -15.76 1.81 4.74
CA LEU A 183 -14.45 2.40 5.02
C LEU A 183 -13.33 1.49 4.53
N ALA A 184 -12.32 2.04 3.84
CA ALA A 184 -11.16 1.26 3.42
C ALA A 184 -10.40 0.72 4.63
N LYS A 185 -10.12 -0.60 4.66
CA LYS A 185 -9.38 -1.23 5.78
C LYS A 185 -7.99 -0.64 5.94
N SER A 186 -7.68 -0.23 7.17
CA SER A 186 -6.38 0.32 7.56
C SER A 186 -6.12 0.05 9.03
N SER A 187 -4.87 -0.24 9.39
CA SER A 187 -4.46 -0.30 10.81
C SER A 187 -4.68 1.03 11.54
N ARG A 188 -4.68 2.15 10.82
CA ARG A 188 -4.98 3.48 11.38
C ARG A 188 -6.45 3.71 11.71
N ASN A 189 -7.38 2.88 11.23
CA ASN A 189 -8.80 3.00 11.61
C ASN A 189 -9.01 2.81 13.12
N THR A 190 -8.10 2.09 13.78
CA THR A 190 -8.14 1.92 15.25
C THR A 190 -7.86 3.19 16.04
N TYR A 191 -7.36 4.25 15.41
CA TYR A 191 -7.13 5.55 16.05
C TYR A 191 -8.36 6.44 16.06
N LEU A 192 -9.38 6.12 15.23
CA LEU A 192 -10.59 6.91 15.10
C LEU A 192 -11.52 6.71 16.31
N SER A 193 -12.07 7.79 16.82
CA SER A 193 -13.27 7.73 17.67
C SER A 193 -14.48 7.29 16.82
N GLU A 194 -15.57 6.89 17.44
CA GLU A 194 -16.80 6.48 16.77
C GLU A 194 -17.36 7.61 15.84
N ALA A 195 -17.28 8.86 16.31
CA ALA A 195 -17.70 10.02 15.52
C ALA A 195 -16.79 10.23 14.30
N GLU A 196 -15.46 10.15 14.47
CA GLU A 196 -14.50 10.27 13.38
C GLU A 196 -14.61 9.11 12.38
N HIS A 197 -14.88 7.89 12.86
CA HIS A 197 -15.13 6.74 11.99
C HIS A 197 -16.36 6.98 11.12
N THR A 198 -17.46 7.41 11.71
CA THR A 198 -18.71 7.74 10.98
C THR A 198 -18.47 8.83 9.94
N ALA A 199 -17.75 9.89 10.32
CA ALA A 199 -17.37 10.98 9.42
C ALA A 199 -16.51 10.48 8.24
N ALA A 200 -15.56 9.56 8.49
CA ALA A 200 -14.66 9.03 7.48
C ALA A 200 -15.35 8.22 6.37
N LEU A 201 -16.59 7.77 6.57
CA LEU A 201 -17.39 7.08 5.54
C LEU A 201 -17.65 7.96 4.31
N VAL A 202 -17.53 9.28 4.45
CA VAL A 202 -17.64 10.22 3.32
C VAL A 202 -16.65 9.87 2.21
N LEU A 203 -15.45 9.35 2.53
CA LEU A 203 -14.43 9.03 1.54
C LEU A 203 -14.93 7.97 0.54
N SER A 204 -15.41 6.84 1.03
CA SER A 204 -15.89 5.77 0.15
C SER A 204 -17.16 6.15 -0.58
N ARG A 205 -18.05 6.96 0.05
CA ARG A 205 -19.28 7.47 -0.57
C ARG A 205 -18.97 8.41 -1.72
N SER A 206 -18.11 9.40 -1.53
CA SER A 206 -17.75 10.39 -2.54
C SER A 206 -17.01 9.74 -3.72
N LEU A 207 -16.09 8.78 -3.46
CA LEU A 207 -15.41 8.04 -4.51
C LEU A 207 -16.36 7.15 -5.34
N LYS A 208 -17.34 6.51 -4.71
CA LYS A 208 -18.39 5.76 -5.43
C LYS A 208 -19.23 6.68 -6.31
N ALA A 209 -19.60 7.85 -5.81
CA ALA A 209 -20.33 8.85 -6.60
C ALA A 209 -19.50 9.34 -7.80
N ALA A 210 -18.22 9.63 -7.61
CA ALA A 210 -17.30 10.00 -8.69
C ALA A 210 -17.20 8.92 -9.76
N LYS A 211 -17.10 7.66 -9.35
CA LYS A 211 -17.09 6.53 -10.29
C LYS A 211 -18.37 6.44 -11.10
N ALA A 212 -19.52 6.65 -10.47
CA ALA A 212 -20.82 6.69 -11.15
C ALA A 212 -20.91 7.85 -12.15
N MET A 213 -20.36 9.04 -11.83
CA MET A 213 -20.28 10.17 -12.77
C MET A 213 -19.46 9.79 -14.01
N TYR A 214 -18.30 9.16 -13.81
CA TYR A 214 -17.44 8.69 -14.91
C TYR A 214 -18.16 7.62 -15.77
N GLU A 215 -18.80 6.65 -15.15
CA GLU A 215 -19.58 5.60 -15.84
C GLU A 215 -20.80 6.17 -16.59
N ALA A 216 -21.33 7.30 -16.14
CA ALA A 216 -22.38 8.06 -16.82
C ALA A 216 -21.87 8.96 -17.97
N GLY A 217 -20.56 8.96 -18.24
CA GLY A 217 -19.96 9.68 -19.37
C GLY A 217 -19.25 10.98 -19.01
N GLU A 218 -19.16 11.40 -17.73
CA GLU A 218 -18.37 12.56 -17.37
C GLU A 218 -16.87 12.27 -17.58
N ARG A 219 -16.19 13.16 -18.29
CA ARG A 219 -14.75 13.03 -18.60
C ARG A 219 -13.96 14.28 -18.21
N ASP A 220 -14.61 15.25 -17.60
CA ASP A 220 -13.94 16.45 -17.08
C ASP A 220 -13.41 16.17 -15.67
N ALA A 221 -12.08 16.05 -15.54
CA ALA A 221 -11.42 15.78 -14.27
C ALA A 221 -11.72 16.86 -13.22
N ALA A 222 -11.80 18.12 -13.63
CA ALA A 222 -12.08 19.22 -12.71
C ALA A 222 -13.51 19.15 -12.12
N LYS A 223 -14.50 18.75 -12.92
CA LYS A 223 -15.86 18.55 -12.44
C LYS A 223 -15.95 17.40 -11.46
N ILE A 224 -15.32 16.26 -11.76
CA ILE A 224 -15.30 15.09 -10.85
C ILE A 224 -14.60 15.47 -9.54
N THR A 225 -13.43 16.09 -9.61
CA THR A 225 -12.66 16.53 -8.43
C THR A 225 -13.48 17.51 -7.58
N ALA A 226 -14.11 18.51 -8.20
CA ALA A 226 -14.94 19.48 -7.50
C ALA A 226 -16.15 18.83 -6.80
N ALA A 227 -16.80 17.84 -7.43
CA ALA A 227 -17.92 17.12 -6.83
C ALA A 227 -17.49 16.30 -5.60
N VAL A 228 -16.35 15.62 -5.68
CA VAL A 228 -15.78 14.86 -4.55
C VAL A 228 -15.39 15.81 -3.41
N THR A 229 -14.68 16.89 -3.72
CA THR A 229 -14.29 17.91 -2.73
C THR A 229 -15.51 18.47 -2.01
N ALA A 230 -16.52 18.91 -2.75
CA ALA A 230 -17.74 19.46 -2.17
C ALA A 230 -18.53 18.45 -1.32
N ASP A 231 -18.46 17.14 -1.63
CA ASP A 231 -19.11 16.11 -0.80
C ASP A 231 -18.35 15.88 0.49
N ILE A 232 -17.00 15.84 0.43
CA ILE A 232 -16.15 15.69 1.62
C ILE A 232 -16.26 16.91 2.54
N GLU A 233 -16.31 18.13 1.99
CA GLU A 233 -16.43 19.39 2.76
C GLU A 233 -17.75 19.54 3.52
N LYS A 234 -18.81 18.80 3.14
CA LYS A 234 -20.05 18.74 3.93
C LYS A 234 -19.87 18.06 5.28
N GLU A 235 -18.79 17.27 5.43
CA GLU A 235 -18.47 16.60 6.69
C GLU A 235 -17.65 17.55 7.58
N PRO A 236 -18.21 18.06 8.70
CA PRO A 236 -17.52 19.08 9.50
C PRO A 236 -16.21 18.65 10.13
N MET A 237 -16.01 17.33 10.30
CA MET A 237 -14.79 16.76 10.87
C MET A 237 -13.70 16.52 9.84
N SER A 238 -13.96 16.78 8.56
CA SER A 238 -13.00 16.55 7.50
C SER A 238 -12.00 17.70 7.36
N ASN A 239 -10.72 17.34 7.16
CA ASN A 239 -9.68 18.28 6.76
C ASN A 239 -8.94 17.69 5.56
N ILE A 240 -9.26 18.18 4.37
CA ILE A 240 -8.74 17.67 3.11
C ILE A 240 -7.26 18.03 2.98
N ASP A 241 -6.41 17.02 2.73
CA ASP A 241 -5.04 17.19 2.30
C ASP A 241 -4.97 17.28 0.77
N TYR A 242 -5.62 16.33 0.08
CA TYR A 242 -5.81 16.40 -1.37
C TYR A 242 -7.04 15.62 -1.85
N VAL A 243 -7.60 16.08 -2.98
CA VAL A 243 -8.52 15.36 -3.86
C VAL A 243 -8.02 15.58 -5.27
N GLU A 244 -7.42 14.57 -5.91
CA GLU A 244 -6.72 14.75 -7.18
C GLU A 244 -6.90 13.56 -8.11
N ILE A 245 -6.82 13.82 -9.41
CA ILE A 245 -6.85 12.80 -10.46
C ILE A 245 -5.54 12.83 -11.25
N TYR A 246 -4.99 11.63 -11.48
CA TYR A 246 -3.79 11.43 -12.29
C TYR A 246 -4.01 10.30 -13.30
N ALA A 247 -3.38 10.41 -14.48
CA ALA A 247 -3.38 9.35 -15.47
C ALA A 247 -2.50 8.17 -15.02
N LEU A 248 -2.94 6.95 -15.32
CA LEU A 248 -2.19 5.72 -15.12
C LEU A 248 -1.71 5.16 -16.46
N PRO A 249 -0.52 4.50 -16.48
CA PRO A 249 0.42 4.37 -15.35
C PRO A 249 1.25 5.65 -15.15
N GLY A 250 1.89 5.77 -13.97
CA GLY A 250 2.95 6.76 -13.75
C GLY A 250 2.51 8.04 -13.08
N LEU A 251 1.22 8.24 -12.78
CA LEU A 251 0.67 9.44 -12.15
C LEU A 251 0.99 10.73 -12.91
N GLU A 252 0.82 10.66 -14.23
CA GLU A 252 0.99 11.82 -15.12
C GLU A 252 -0.22 12.76 -15.00
N PRO A 253 -0.07 14.05 -15.35
CA PRO A 253 -1.21 14.95 -15.46
C PRO A 253 -2.28 14.41 -16.41
N VAL A 254 -3.54 14.52 -16.02
CA VAL A 254 -4.65 14.04 -16.86
C VAL A 254 -4.91 14.94 -18.05
N ALA A 255 -5.27 14.34 -19.19
CA ALA A 255 -5.83 15.07 -20.32
C ALA A 255 -7.28 15.55 -19.99
N ASN A 256 -7.77 16.56 -20.69
CA ASN A 256 -9.16 16.96 -20.66
C ASN A 256 -9.74 16.97 -22.10
N PRO A 257 -10.68 16.08 -22.44
CA PRO A 257 -11.29 15.07 -21.58
C PRO A 257 -10.33 13.96 -21.16
N MET A 258 -10.61 13.32 -20.00
CA MET A 258 -9.83 12.17 -19.53
C MET A 258 -9.93 11.00 -20.51
N VAL A 259 -8.79 10.33 -20.72
CA VAL A 259 -8.68 9.13 -21.55
C VAL A 259 -7.95 8.03 -20.79
N GLY A 260 -8.20 6.77 -21.16
CA GLY A 260 -7.55 5.61 -20.53
C GLY A 260 -7.89 5.43 -19.07
N SER A 261 -6.97 4.86 -18.30
CA SER A 261 -7.12 4.63 -16.87
C SER A 261 -6.63 5.84 -16.08
N ASN A 262 -7.42 6.31 -15.12
CA ASN A 262 -7.11 7.45 -14.28
C ASN A 262 -7.33 7.11 -12.80
N LEU A 263 -6.44 7.55 -11.94
CA LEU A 263 -6.53 7.39 -10.49
C LEU A 263 -7.14 8.63 -9.87
N LEU A 264 -8.34 8.53 -9.31
CA LEU A 264 -8.87 9.52 -8.37
C LEU A 264 -8.45 9.11 -6.96
N ALA A 265 -7.65 9.94 -6.32
CA ALA A 265 -7.11 9.69 -5.00
C ALA A 265 -7.47 10.80 -4.02
N VAL A 266 -7.78 10.42 -2.78
CA VAL A 266 -8.11 11.35 -1.70
C VAL A 266 -7.23 11.08 -0.49
N ALA A 267 -6.87 12.16 0.24
CA ALA A 267 -6.33 12.08 1.58
C ALA A 267 -7.02 13.14 2.45
N VAL A 268 -7.54 12.68 3.59
CA VAL A 268 -8.31 13.54 4.50
C VAL A 268 -7.93 13.19 5.94
N LYS A 269 -7.81 14.21 6.78
CA LYS A 269 -7.65 14.03 8.23
C LYS A 269 -9.00 14.12 8.92
N PHE A 270 -9.22 13.19 9.86
CA PHE A 270 -10.30 13.21 10.83
C PHE A 270 -9.63 13.27 12.20
N GLY A 271 -9.78 14.40 12.89
CA GLY A 271 -8.92 14.69 14.04
C GLY A 271 -7.44 14.67 13.68
N THR A 272 -6.67 13.80 14.35
CA THR A 272 -5.24 13.61 14.07
C THR A 272 -4.96 12.51 13.04
N THR A 273 -5.96 11.68 12.73
CA THR A 273 -5.80 10.50 11.87
C THR A 273 -5.95 10.85 10.40
N ARG A 274 -4.89 10.65 9.62
CA ARG A 274 -4.90 10.84 8.17
C ARG A 274 -5.24 9.54 7.47
N LEU A 275 -6.33 9.54 6.72
CA LEU A 275 -6.81 8.41 5.92
C LEU A 275 -6.62 8.69 4.43
N ILE A 276 -6.37 7.64 3.67
CA ILE A 276 -6.31 7.67 2.21
C ILE A 276 -7.28 6.65 1.62
N ASP A 277 -7.84 6.99 0.48
CA ASP A 277 -8.65 6.08 -0.33
C ASP A 277 -8.54 6.48 -1.80
N ASN A 278 -8.94 5.59 -2.71
CA ASN A 278 -8.91 5.88 -4.13
C ASN A 278 -9.88 5.01 -4.93
N VAL A 279 -10.06 5.39 -6.19
CA VAL A 279 -10.74 4.60 -7.20
C VAL A 279 -10.08 4.79 -8.55
N VAL A 280 -10.01 3.72 -9.34
CA VAL A 280 -9.60 3.80 -10.74
C VAL A 280 -10.83 4.08 -11.60
N LEU A 281 -10.73 5.13 -12.40
CA LEU A 281 -11.69 5.56 -13.41
C LEU A 281 -11.18 5.06 -14.77
N GLU A 282 -11.81 4.04 -15.31
CA GLU A 282 -11.41 3.41 -16.57
C GLU A 282 -12.65 2.91 -17.33
N GLU A 283 -12.55 2.86 -18.65
CA GLU A 283 -13.56 2.24 -19.49
C GLU A 283 -13.51 0.72 -19.32
N LYS A 284 -14.68 0.08 -19.26
CA LYS A 284 -14.81 -1.38 -19.14
C LYS A 284 -14.56 -2.07 -20.47
#